data_2f94eb4a1bac0f2b087ecca8f9efe351
#
_entry.id   2f94eb4a1bac0f2b087ecca8f9efe351
#
_cell.length_a   1.000
_cell.length_b   1.000
_cell.length_c   1.000
_cell.angle_alpha   90.00
_cell.angle_beta   90.00
_cell.angle_gamma   90.00
#
_symmetry.space_group_name_H-M   'P 1'
#
loop_
_entity.id
_entity.type
_entity.pdbx_description
1 polymer ?
#
loop_
_entity_poly.entity_id
_entity_poly.type
_entity_poly.pdbx_seq_one_letter_code
_entity_poly.pdbx_strand_id
1 'polypeptide(L)'
;MKQLTDGVWEYSLINPNGFTLNIETMKPVKYGISVAYEETQDSFGKESLNRVINHALEHSKTVGGWFDTDSNRYYFDSVKIFKNSEIDIAIEFAKNHNQLAIYDLTNLEEIRIK
;
A
#
# COMPACT_ATOMS: atom_id res chain seq x y z
N MET A 1 2.94 -13.18 -22.38
CA MET A 1 3.62 -12.92 -21.11
C MET A 1 2.69 -12.15 -20.18
N LYS A 2 2.61 -12.57 -18.92
CA LYS A 2 1.77 -11.90 -17.95
C LYS A 2 2.39 -10.57 -17.53
N GLN A 3 1.60 -9.52 -17.56
CA GLN A 3 2.01 -8.21 -17.08
C GLN A 3 2.09 -8.20 -15.55
N LEU A 4 2.96 -7.36 -15.00
CA LEU A 4 3.05 -7.18 -13.55
C LEU A 4 1.71 -6.75 -12.95
N THR A 5 1.00 -5.85 -13.64
CA THR A 5 -0.33 -5.40 -13.22
C THR A 5 -1.30 -6.57 -13.08
N ASP A 6 -1.28 -7.50 -14.03
CA ASP A 6 -2.14 -8.69 -13.96
C ASP A 6 -1.81 -9.55 -12.76
N GLY A 7 -0.53 -9.71 -12.45
CA GLY A 7 -0.09 -10.50 -11.31
C GLY A 7 -0.55 -9.88 -9.98
N VAL A 8 -0.41 -8.59 -9.83
CA VAL A 8 -0.85 -7.90 -8.61
C VAL A 8 -2.38 -7.91 -8.50
N TRP A 9 -3.07 -7.70 -9.63
CA TRP A 9 -4.53 -7.78 -9.66
C TRP A 9 -5.03 -9.14 -9.19
N GLU A 10 -4.44 -10.23 -9.72
CA GLU A 10 -4.79 -11.59 -9.30
C GLU A 10 -4.51 -11.82 -7.83
N TYR A 11 -3.39 -11.25 -7.33
CA TYR A 11 -3.05 -11.35 -5.92
C TYR A 11 -4.12 -10.68 -5.04
N SER A 12 -4.66 -9.55 -5.49
CA SER A 12 -5.71 -8.84 -4.76
C SER A 12 -7.00 -9.66 -4.67
N LEU A 13 -7.29 -10.46 -5.71
CA LEU A 13 -8.50 -11.28 -5.74
C LEU A 13 -8.47 -12.41 -4.69
N ILE A 14 -7.27 -12.89 -4.35
CA ILE A 14 -7.12 -13.93 -3.32
C ILE A 14 -6.80 -13.35 -1.94
N ASN A 15 -6.72 -12.02 -1.84
CA ASN A 15 -6.51 -11.31 -0.58
C ASN A 15 -7.58 -10.23 -0.41
N PRO A 16 -8.85 -10.64 -0.27
CA PRO A 16 -9.97 -9.70 -0.32
C PRO A 16 -10.00 -8.68 0.82
N ASN A 17 -9.31 -8.98 1.94
CA ASN A 17 -9.27 -8.06 3.08
C ASN A 17 -8.10 -7.07 3.00
N GLY A 18 -7.18 -7.30 2.08
CA GLY A 18 -6.04 -6.41 1.90
C GLY A 18 -4.72 -7.15 1.87
N PHE A 19 -3.68 -6.43 1.48
CA PHE A 19 -2.33 -6.99 1.38
C PHE A 19 -1.30 -5.87 1.36
N THR A 20 -0.05 -6.22 1.60
CA THR A 20 1.12 -5.36 1.31
C THR A 20 2.13 -6.24 0.60
N LEU A 21 2.48 -5.88 -0.62
CA LEU A 21 3.26 -6.72 -1.52
C LEU A 21 4.46 -5.98 -2.08
N ASN A 22 5.65 -6.58 -1.93
CA ASN A 22 6.83 -6.11 -2.65
C ASN A 22 6.72 -6.62 -4.10
N ILE A 23 6.58 -5.69 -5.05
CA ILE A 23 6.33 -6.05 -6.45
C ILE A 23 7.60 -6.41 -7.22
N GLU A 24 8.76 -6.19 -6.63
CA GLU A 24 10.03 -6.63 -7.22
C GLU A 24 10.25 -8.13 -6.99
N THR A 25 9.91 -8.63 -5.80
CA THR A 25 10.08 -10.03 -5.42
C THR A 25 8.77 -10.82 -5.47
N MET A 26 7.64 -10.15 -5.54
CA MET A 26 6.29 -10.72 -5.46
C MET A 26 6.07 -11.47 -4.15
N LYS A 27 6.65 -10.96 -3.07
CA LYS A 27 6.49 -11.52 -1.72
C LYS A 27 5.75 -10.56 -0.81
N PRO A 28 4.89 -11.08 0.08
CA PRO A 28 4.19 -10.22 1.03
C PRO A 28 5.13 -9.58 2.04
N VAL A 29 4.84 -8.34 2.41
CA VAL A 29 5.55 -7.61 3.46
C VAL A 29 4.72 -7.76 4.74
N LYS A 30 5.32 -8.34 5.78
CA LYS A 30 4.59 -8.67 7.01
C LYS A 30 5.08 -7.90 8.24
N TYR A 31 6.12 -7.10 8.09
CA TYR A 31 6.73 -6.36 9.19
C TYR A 31 6.97 -4.92 8.80
N GLY A 32 6.99 -4.05 9.78
CA GLY A 32 7.25 -2.64 9.59
C GLY A 32 5.98 -1.81 9.54
N ILE A 33 6.14 -0.55 9.19
CA ILE A 33 5.05 0.42 9.14
C ILE A 33 4.86 0.84 7.69
N SER A 34 3.64 0.67 7.18
CA SER A 34 3.29 1.02 5.81
C SER A 34 2.65 2.40 5.78
N VAL A 35 3.18 3.28 4.93
CA VAL A 35 2.66 4.63 4.73
C VAL A 35 2.43 4.85 3.24
N ALA A 36 1.22 5.27 2.88
CA ALA A 36 0.87 5.50 1.48
C ALA A 36 1.47 6.81 0.96
N TYR A 37 1.84 6.82 -0.32
CA TYR A 37 2.18 8.02 -1.05
C TYR A 37 0.90 8.74 -1.47
N GLU A 38 0.91 10.05 -1.38
CA GLU A 38 -0.24 10.89 -1.77
C GLU A 38 -0.58 10.75 -3.25
N GLU A 39 0.44 10.59 -4.11
CA GLU A 39 0.30 10.59 -5.56
C GLU A 39 -0.60 9.49 -6.11
N THR A 40 -0.76 8.40 -5.39
CA THR A 40 -1.60 7.28 -5.83
C THR A 40 -2.88 7.13 -5.02
N GLN A 41 -3.24 8.16 -4.28
CA GLN A 41 -4.44 8.14 -3.45
C GLN A 41 -5.71 7.99 -4.31
N ASP A 42 -6.73 7.35 -3.75
CA ASP A 42 -8.04 7.12 -4.38
C ASP A 42 -7.99 6.25 -5.64
N SER A 43 -7.02 5.34 -5.72
CA SER A 43 -6.88 4.44 -6.86
C SER A 43 -7.64 3.14 -6.62
N PHE A 44 -8.61 2.84 -7.49
CA PHE A 44 -9.34 1.57 -7.45
C PHE A 44 -9.55 1.05 -8.87
N GLY A 45 -9.69 -0.28 -9.00
CA GLY A 45 -9.83 -0.91 -10.31
C GLY A 45 -8.50 -1.19 -10.97
N LYS A 46 -8.53 -2.05 -11.99
CA LYS A 46 -7.31 -2.55 -12.64
C LYS A 46 -6.53 -1.46 -13.38
N GLU A 47 -7.25 -0.53 -14.00
CA GLU A 47 -6.61 0.59 -14.71
C GLU A 47 -5.84 1.49 -13.75
N SER A 48 -6.46 1.83 -12.61
CA SER A 48 -5.78 2.62 -11.58
C SER A 48 -4.62 1.87 -10.95
N LEU A 49 -4.74 0.54 -10.82
CA LEU A 49 -3.66 -0.28 -10.31
C LEU A 49 -2.40 -0.15 -11.17
N ASN A 50 -2.56 -0.07 -12.49
CA ASN A 50 -1.40 0.12 -13.36
C ASN A 50 -0.64 1.41 -13.02
N ARG A 51 -1.38 2.49 -12.74
CA ARG A 51 -0.78 3.77 -12.32
C ARG A 51 -0.04 3.63 -10.98
N VAL A 52 -0.65 2.92 -10.04
CA VAL A 52 -0.05 2.66 -8.72
C VAL A 52 1.26 1.89 -8.87
N ILE A 53 1.26 0.86 -9.71
CA ILE A 53 2.46 0.03 -9.96
C ILE A 53 3.57 0.87 -10.58
N ASN A 54 3.25 1.71 -11.57
CA ASN A 54 4.25 2.57 -12.19
C ASN A 54 4.90 3.50 -11.17
N HIS A 55 4.11 4.07 -10.28
CA HIS A 55 4.63 4.90 -9.20
C HIS A 55 5.52 4.08 -8.26
N ALA A 56 5.05 2.91 -7.85
CA ALA A 56 5.79 2.06 -6.92
C ALA A 56 7.13 1.63 -7.48
N LEU A 57 7.21 1.31 -8.77
CA LEU A 57 8.46 0.90 -9.41
C LEU A 57 9.53 2.00 -9.35
N GLU A 58 9.13 3.26 -9.36
CA GLU A 58 10.04 4.40 -9.29
C GLU A 58 10.28 4.88 -7.85
N HIS A 59 9.65 4.26 -6.87
CA HIS A 59 9.77 4.67 -5.46
C HIS A 59 10.15 3.48 -4.59
N SER A 60 9.23 2.95 -3.80
CA SER A 60 9.56 1.93 -2.80
C SER A 60 9.25 0.50 -3.22
N LYS A 61 8.80 0.31 -4.47
CA LYS A 61 8.53 -1.01 -5.06
C LYS A 61 7.60 -1.87 -4.23
N THR A 62 6.65 -1.22 -3.55
CA THR A 62 5.70 -1.89 -2.67
C THR A 62 4.31 -1.32 -2.89
N VAL A 63 3.34 -2.21 -3.02
CA VAL A 63 1.94 -1.85 -3.25
C VAL A 63 1.11 -2.39 -2.11
N GLY A 64 0.23 -1.55 -1.58
CA GLY A 64 -0.78 -1.96 -0.62
C GLY A 64 -2.14 -2.06 -1.29
N GLY A 65 -2.96 -2.99 -0.79
CA GLY A 65 -4.35 -3.10 -1.20
C GLY A 65 -5.23 -3.22 0.04
N TRP A 66 -6.42 -2.64 -0.01
CA TRP A 66 -7.33 -2.71 1.11
C TRP A 66 -8.77 -2.49 0.64
N PHE A 67 -9.70 -3.13 1.34
CA PHE A 67 -11.12 -3.01 1.03
C PHE A 67 -11.77 -1.99 1.96
N ASP A 68 -12.44 -1.00 1.37
CA ASP A 68 -13.18 0.01 2.11
C ASP A 68 -14.65 -0.39 2.15
N THR A 69 -15.13 -0.74 3.35
CA THR A 69 -16.51 -1.17 3.53
C THR A 69 -17.53 -0.03 3.32
N ASP A 70 -17.10 1.21 3.56
CA ASP A 70 -17.99 2.36 3.40
C ASP A 70 -18.33 2.63 1.94
N SER A 71 -17.33 2.58 1.06
CA SER A 71 -17.52 2.79 -0.38
C SER A 71 -17.74 1.49 -1.16
N ASN A 72 -17.50 0.34 -0.52
CA ASN A 72 -17.57 -0.98 -1.14
C ASN A 72 -16.56 -1.09 -2.31
N ARG A 73 -15.37 -0.52 -2.13
CA ARG A 73 -14.31 -0.50 -3.15
C ARG A 73 -13.01 -1.07 -2.60
N TYR A 74 -12.26 -1.68 -3.50
CA TYR A 74 -10.91 -2.17 -3.19
C TYR A 74 -9.90 -1.17 -3.73
N TYR A 75 -9.15 -0.54 -2.82
CA TYR A 75 -8.18 0.48 -3.18
C TYR A 75 -6.77 -0.07 -3.22
N PHE A 76 -5.94 0.55 -4.05
CA PHE A 76 -4.51 0.24 -4.16
C PHE A 76 -3.71 1.50 -3.88
N ASP A 77 -2.57 1.35 -3.21
CA ASP A 77 -1.67 2.44 -2.91
C ASP A 77 -0.22 2.03 -3.17
N SER A 78 0.57 2.97 -3.70
CA SER A 78 2.01 2.85 -3.63
C SER A 78 2.40 3.21 -2.20
N VAL A 79 3.17 2.37 -1.52
CA VAL A 79 3.49 2.56 -0.10
C VAL A 79 4.98 2.49 0.15
N LYS A 80 5.41 3.15 1.22
CA LYS A 80 6.77 3.06 1.73
C LYS A 80 6.74 2.33 3.07
N ILE A 81 7.70 1.43 3.25
CA ILE A 81 7.79 0.63 4.48
C ILE A 81 8.93 1.18 5.34
N PHE A 82 8.62 1.46 6.59
CA PHE A 82 9.58 1.91 7.60
C PHE A 82 9.76 0.82 8.64
N LYS A 83 10.93 0.78 9.28
CA LYS A 83 11.12 -0.09 10.44
C LYS A 83 10.25 0.42 11.59
N ASN A 84 9.81 -0.48 12.48
CA ASN A 84 9.01 -0.07 13.64
C ASN A 84 9.77 0.93 14.52
N SER A 85 11.10 0.83 14.59
CA SER A 85 11.94 1.78 15.33
C SER A 85 11.97 3.18 14.69
N GLU A 86 11.48 3.30 13.45
CA GLU A 86 11.46 4.56 12.70
C GLU A 86 10.07 5.21 12.73
N ILE A 87 9.28 4.92 13.76
CA ILE A 87 7.89 5.42 13.86
C ILE A 87 7.81 6.95 13.69
N ASP A 88 8.74 7.69 14.25
CA ASP A 88 8.71 9.15 14.15
C ASP A 88 8.92 9.62 12.71
N ILE A 89 9.80 8.96 11.98
CA ILE A 89 10.04 9.25 10.56
C ILE A 89 8.82 8.87 9.73
N ALA A 90 8.19 7.74 10.05
CA ALA A 90 6.99 7.29 9.36
C ALA A 90 5.84 8.28 9.55
N ILE A 91 5.65 8.79 10.76
CA ILE A 91 4.62 9.79 11.05
C ILE A 91 4.88 11.07 10.28
N GLU A 92 6.13 11.54 10.24
CA GLU A 92 6.51 12.74 9.49
C GLU A 92 6.22 12.56 8.00
N PHE A 93 6.59 11.40 7.44
CA PHE A 93 6.30 11.08 6.04
C PHE A 93 4.79 11.10 5.78
N ALA A 94 4.00 10.51 6.70
CA ALA A 94 2.55 10.48 6.56
C ALA A 94 1.95 11.88 6.55
N LYS A 95 2.44 12.77 7.42
CA LYS A 95 1.98 14.16 7.45
C LYS A 95 2.31 14.89 6.16
N ASN A 96 3.50 14.66 5.61
CA ASN A 96 3.93 15.29 4.36
C ASN A 96 3.12 14.78 3.16
N HIS A 97 2.53 13.61 3.27
CA HIS A 97 1.70 13.01 2.23
C HIS A 97 0.21 13.07 2.56
N ASN A 98 -0.18 13.90 3.53
CA ASN A 98 -1.57 14.14 3.90
C ASN A 98 -2.34 12.86 4.25
N GLN A 99 -1.66 11.90 4.88
CA GLN A 99 -2.31 10.66 5.29
C GLN A 99 -2.99 10.82 6.64
N LEU A 100 -4.16 10.22 6.78
CA LEU A 100 -4.94 10.25 8.03
C LEU A 100 -4.50 9.16 9.00
N ALA A 101 -3.87 8.12 8.47
CA ALA A 101 -3.45 6.95 9.24
C ALA A 101 -2.30 6.24 8.54
N ILE A 102 -1.57 5.46 9.32
CA ILE A 102 -0.54 4.54 8.85
C ILE A 102 -0.84 3.16 9.42
N TYR A 103 -0.23 2.12 8.87
CA TYR A 103 -0.52 0.77 9.31
C TYR A 103 0.73 0.05 9.80
N ASP A 104 0.68 -0.44 11.03
CA ASP A 104 1.74 -1.25 11.62
C ASP A 104 1.50 -2.71 11.25
N LEU A 105 2.27 -3.21 10.28
CA LEU A 105 2.14 -4.58 9.79
C LEU A 105 2.61 -5.61 10.82
N THR A 106 3.58 -5.23 11.64
CA THR A 106 4.14 -6.13 12.65
C THR A 106 3.10 -6.46 13.73
N ASN A 107 2.38 -5.44 14.18
CA ASN A 107 1.41 -5.56 15.27
C ASN A 107 -0.04 -5.60 14.79
N LEU A 108 -0.26 -5.48 13.46
CA LEU A 108 -1.59 -5.49 12.85
C LEU A 108 -2.49 -4.40 13.42
N GLU A 109 -1.95 -3.17 13.51
CA GLU A 109 -2.66 -2.02 14.08
C GLU A 109 -2.66 -0.83 13.13
N GLU A 110 -3.81 -0.17 13.02
CA GLU A 110 -3.88 1.13 12.39
C GLU A 110 -3.46 2.20 13.39
N ILE A 111 -2.60 3.12 12.97
CA ILE A 111 -2.16 4.24 13.79
C ILE A 111 -2.72 5.51 13.17
N ARG A 112 -3.58 6.22 13.91
CA ARG A 112 -4.19 7.46 13.43
C ARG A 112 -3.22 8.61 13.57
N ILE A 113 -3.10 9.41 12.49
CA ILE A 113 -2.26 10.61 12.46
C ILE A 113 -3.07 11.84 12.82
N LYS A 114 -4.34 11.82 12.43
CA LYS A 114 -5.27 12.93 12.71
C LYS A 114 -6.54 12.42 13.37
#